data_6bd075cb5ed7ec487d9d75fc148022fb
#
_entry.id   6bd075cb5ed7ec487d9d75fc148022fb
#
_cell.length_a   1.000
_cell.length_b   1.000
_cell.length_c   1.000
_cell.angle_alpha   90.00
_cell.angle_beta   90.00
_cell.angle_gamma   90.00
#
_symmetry.space_group_name_H-M   'P 1'
#
loop_
_entity.id
_entity.type
_entity.pdbx_description
1 polymer ?
#
loop_
_entity_poly.entity_id
_entity_poly.type
_entity_poly.pdbx_seq_one_letter_code
_entity_poly.pdbx_strand_id
1 'polypeptide(L)'
;MRYIITVLLFNMFLLNSCTNPSFQQQEQPTPVVKDYFDYSNSDDQTTGGIRMIPIQTAKGTFKVYTKRIGNNPKIRVLLLHGGPGGTHEEFGNFEGYLPNEQIEYIYYDQLDSYYSDQPNDSTLWTTEHFVEEVEQVRKALQLNKDNFYLLGQSWGGILAMEYALKYQDNLKGLIISNMMASAPKYTQYANEVLGPQMDPTVLQSIKEMEANNDFVNPKYNELLTQHYYTKHIMRKPVEAWPKSINLFFKHLNPNIYVYMQGHSEFGMTGNATLKNWDVSNRLQEITVPTLVLGAKYDTMDPDYLKWMADQVQNGRSVTTNGSHLSQFDDPKVYFAGLIQFIKDVDTGAFK
;
A
#
# COMPACT_ATOMS: atom_id res chain seq x y z
N MET A 1 -21.79 75.62 44.13
CA MET A 1 -22.88 76.58 44.03
C MET A 1 -23.69 76.32 42.76
N ARG A 2 -24.98 76.11 42.94
CA ARG A 2 -26.09 75.99 42.01
C ARG A 2 -26.26 74.67 41.20
N TYR A 3 -27.27 74.10 41.62
CA TYR A 3 -28.32 73.19 41.17
C TYR A 3 -28.94 73.60 39.84
N ILE A 4 -29.51 72.59 39.08
CA ILE A 4 -30.82 72.58 38.41
C ILE A 4 -30.90 71.23 37.74
N ILE A 5 -31.60 70.20 38.18
CA ILE A 5 -33.01 69.76 38.15
C ILE A 5 -33.55 69.61 36.70
N THR A 6 -33.74 68.39 36.37
CA THR A 6 -34.87 67.59 35.83
C THR A 6 -35.56 68.04 34.57
N VAL A 7 -35.80 67.17 33.65
CA VAL A 7 -37.15 66.71 33.22
C VAL A 7 -37.07 65.39 32.46
N LEU A 8 -37.82 64.42 32.94
CA LEU A 8 -38.17 63.20 32.22
C LEU A 8 -39.11 63.49 31.07
N LEU A 9 -38.81 62.89 29.90
CA LEU A 9 -39.80 62.67 28.86
C LEU A 9 -39.80 61.23 28.45
N PHE A 10 -40.88 60.57 28.76
CA PHE A 10 -41.20 59.18 28.39
C PHE A 10 -41.58 59.18 26.90
N ASN A 11 -40.75 58.54 26.09
CA ASN A 11 -41.13 58.17 24.72
C ASN A 11 -41.24 56.67 24.61
N MET A 12 -42.45 56.23 24.51
CA MET A 12 -42.86 54.86 24.25
C MET A 12 -42.54 54.54 22.78
N PHE A 13 -41.45 53.87 22.54
CA PHE A 13 -41.21 53.25 21.23
C PHE A 13 -41.73 51.82 21.24
N LEU A 14 -42.73 51.58 20.42
CA LEU A 14 -43.25 50.28 20.06
C LEU A 14 -42.11 49.49 19.34
N LEU A 15 -41.54 48.52 20.02
CA LEU A 15 -40.64 47.54 19.41
C LEU A 15 -41.48 46.53 18.61
N ASN A 16 -41.53 46.68 17.30
CA ASN A 16 -41.93 45.61 16.41
C ASN A 16 -40.92 44.48 16.52
N SER A 17 -41.30 43.39 17.13
CA SER A 17 -40.57 42.14 17.18
C SER A 17 -40.52 41.50 15.78
N CYS A 18 -39.46 41.73 15.04
CA CYS A 18 -39.11 40.92 13.89
C CYS A 18 -38.68 39.54 14.42
N THR A 19 -39.58 38.57 14.39
CA THR A 19 -39.22 37.15 14.55
C THR A 19 -38.38 36.74 13.34
N ASN A 20 -37.08 36.62 13.54
CA ASN A 20 -36.22 35.92 12.61
C ASN A 20 -36.67 34.43 12.54
N PRO A 21 -36.92 33.88 11.35
CA PRO A 21 -37.10 32.45 11.25
C PRO A 21 -35.81 31.80 11.66
N SER A 22 -35.83 31.11 12.79
CA SER A 22 -34.75 30.19 13.18
C SER A 22 -34.57 29.18 12.06
N PHE A 23 -33.48 29.28 11.32
CA PHE A 23 -32.98 28.18 10.54
C PHE A 23 -32.68 27.07 11.53
N GLN A 24 -33.61 26.13 11.69
CA GLN A 24 -33.28 24.81 12.22
C GLN A 24 -32.38 24.18 11.16
N GLN A 25 -31.08 24.20 11.41
CA GLN A 25 -30.20 23.21 10.80
C GLN A 25 -30.77 21.86 11.21
N GLN A 26 -31.40 21.19 10.25
CA GLN A 26 -31.63 19.75 10.37
C GLN A 26 -30.23 19.16 10.52
N GLU A 27 -29.85 18.82 11.75
CA GLU A 27 -28.75 17.88 11.98
C GLU A 27 -29.10 16.65 11.14
N GLN A 28 -28.40 16.47 10.04
CA GLN A 28 -28.43 15.17 9.37
C GLN A 28 -28.01 14.16 10.41
N PRO A 29 -28.76 13.08 10.61
CA PRO A 29 -28.38 12.06 11.57
C PRO A 29 -26.98 11.62 11.19
N THR A 30 -26.03 11.87 12.08
CA THR A 30 -24.67 11.30 11.97
C THR A 30 -24.90 9.82 11.72
N PRO A 31 -24.40 9.24 10.61
CA PRO A 31 -24.59 7.82 10.39
C PRO A 31 -24.06 7.13 11.65
N VAL A 32 -24.90 6.32 12.28
CA VAL A 32 -24.49 5.50 13.41
C VAL A 32 -23.40 4.59 12.86
N VAL A 33 -22.17 5.06 12.97
CA VAL A 33 -21.02 4.27 12.62
C VAL A 33 -21.03 3.15 13.65
N LYS A 34 -21.36 1.95 13.19
CA LYS A 34 -21.11 0.74 13.92
C LYS A 34 -19.70 0.86 14.46
N ASP A 35 -19.50 0.64 15.75
CA ASP A 35 -18.18 0.79 16.36
C ASP A 35 -17.14 0.17 15.45
N TYR A 36 -16.17 0.98 15.01
CA TYR A 36 -15.14 0.57 14.05
C TYR A 36 -14.42 -0.72 14.50
N PHE A 37 -14.32 -0.94 15.81
CA PHE A 37 -13.73 -2.13 16.41
C PHE A 37 -14.75 -3.18 16.84
N ASP A 38 -16.04 -3.04 16.50
CA ASP A 38 -17.04 -4.09 16.74
C ASP A 38 -16.94 -5.20 15.68
N TYR A 39 -16.40 -6.33 16.07
CA TYR A 39 -16.25 -7.54 15.25
C TYR A 39 -17.40 -8.56 15.46
N SER A 40 -18.43 -8.22 16.23
CA SER A 40 -19.49 -9.15 16.66
C SER A 40 -20.29 -9.81 15.52
N ASN A 41 -20.30 -9.17 14.33
CA ASN A 41 -21.01 -9.69 13.15
C ASN A 41 -20.03 -10.20 12.06
N SER A 42 -18.82 -10.54 12.44
CA SER A 42 -17.81 -11.07 11.53
C SER A 42 -17.47 -12.52 11.86
N ASP A 43 -17.01 -13.26 10.87
CA ASP A 43 -16.52 -14.64 11.05
C ASP A 43 -15.22 -14.72 11.89
N ASP A 44 -14.65 -13.57 12.30
CA ASP A 44 -13.37 -13.45 13.00
C ASP A 44 -13.54 -13.44 14.52
N GLN A 45 -14.41 -14.26 15.06
CA GLN A 45 -14.86 -14.18 16.47
C GLN A 45 -13.81 -14.55 17.51
N THR A 46 -12.69 -15.14 17.13
CA THR A 46 -11.86 -15.82 18.12
C THR A 46 -10.59 -15.07 18.52
N THR A 47 -10.06 -14.13 17.72
CA THR A 47 -8.71 -13.59 17.98
C THR A 47 -8.49 -12.20 17.39
N GLY A 48 -9.39 -11.25 17.63
CA GLY A 48 -9.12 -9.86 17.22
C GLY A 48 -8.96 -9.65 15.72
N GLY A 49 -9.81 -10.32 14.91
CA GLY A 49 -9.83 -10.20 13.45
C GLY A 49 -8.90 -11.16 12.70
N ILE A 50 -8.18 -12.04 13.40
CA ILE A 50 -7.29 -13.04 12.76
C ILE A 50 -8.10 -14.20 12.18
N ARG A 51 -7.78 -14.56 10.94
CA ARG A 51 -8.34 -15.72 10.25
C ARG A 51 -7.25 -16.43 9.44
N MET A 52 -7.14 -17.74 9.64
CA MET A 52 -6.33 -18.62 8.79
C MET A 52 -7.21 -19.15 7.66
N ILE A 53 -6.99 -18.67 6.45
CA ILE A 53 -7.81 -19.02 5.27
C ILE A 53 -7.21 -20.20 4.55
N PRO A 54 -7.95 -21.32 4.39
CA PRO A 54 -7.48 -22.43 3.58
C PRO A 54 -7.50 -22.06 2.09
N ILE A 55 -6.40 -22.32 1.42
CA ILE A 55 -6.23 -22.15 -0.02
C ILE A 55 -5.93 -23.51 -0.66
N GLN A 56 -6.44 -23.73 -1.86
CA GLN A 56 -6.20 -24.91 -2.65
C GLN A 56 -5.05 -24.64 -3.63
N THR A 57 -4.08 -25.53 -3.65
CA THR A 57 -2.93 -25.46 -4.57
C THR A 57 -2.77 -26.79 -5.31
N ALA A 58 -1.90 -26.84 -6.32
CA ALA A 58 -1.53 -28.08 -6.98
C ALA A 58 -0.83 -29.10 -6.05
N LYS A 59 -0.38 -28.66 -4.87
CA LYS A 59 0.34 -29.48 -3.88
C LYS A 59 -0.49 -29.83 -2.64
N GLY A 60 -1.74 -29.41 -2.60
CA GLY A 60 -2.65 -29.63 -1.48
C GLY A 60 -3.22 -28.35 -0.92
N THR A 61 -3.81 -28.47 0.25
CA THR A 61 -4.44 -27.35 0.97
C THR A 61 -3.48 -26.79 1.99
N PHE A 62 -3.23 -25.49 1.91
CA PHE A 62 -2.44 -24.74 2.88
C PHE A 62 -3.27 -23.61 3.48
N LYS A 63 -2.80 -22.99 4.57
CA LYS A 63 -3.49 -21.90 5.23
C LYS A 63 -2.65 -20.63 5.12
N VAL A 64 -3.31 -19.53 4.76
CA VAL A 64 -2.69 -18.21 4.75
C VAL A 64 -3.29 -17.33 5.85
N TYR A 65 -2.42 -16.54 6.48
CA TYR A 65 -2.77 -15.65 7.57
C TYR A 65 -3.41 -14.37 7.05
N THR A 66 -4.52 -13.98 7.68
CA THR A 66 -5.11 -12.65 7.52
C THR A 66 -5.47 -12.06 8.87
N LYS A 67 -5.39 -10.73 9.00
CA LYS A 67 -5.87 -10.00 10.17
C LYS A 67 -6.63 -8.76 9.72
N ARG A 68 -7.91 -8.71 10.02
CA ARG A 68 -8.76 -7.57 9.72
C ARG A 68 -8.72 -6.55 10.85
N ILE A 69 -8.60 -5.28 10.48
CA ILE A 69 -8.70 -4.13 11.38
C ILE A 69 -9.87 -3.26 10.89
N GLY A 70 -10.84 -3.09 11.75
CA GLY A 70 -12.03 -2.29 11.47
C GLY A 70 -13.25 -3.12 11.09
N ASN A 71 -14.37 -2.43 10.88
CA ASN A 71 -15.66 -3.01 10.51
C ASN A 71 -16.40 -2.03 9.59
N ASN A 72 -15.97 -1.94 8.32
CA ASN A 72 -16.62 -1.10 7.31
C ASN A 72 -17.13 -1.97 6.16
N PRO A 73 -18.47 -2.09 5.95
CA PRO A 73 -19.00 -2.95 4.89
C PRO A 73 -18.76 -2.41 3.47
N LYS A 74 -18.40 -1.12 3.30
CA LYS A 74 -18.27 -0.46 2.01
C LYS A 74 -16.83 -0.21 1.58
N ILE A 75 -15.90 -0.16 2.53
CA ILE A 75 -14.49 0.16 2.27
C ILE A 75 -13.62 -0.86 2.97
N ARG A 76 -13.07 -1.81 2.21
CA ARG A 76 -12.19 -2.88 2.69
C ARG A 76 -10.95 -2.96 1.82
N VAL A 77 -9.81 -2.66 2.39
CA VAL A 77 -8.52 -2.66 1.69
C VAL A 77 -7.76 -3.93 2.04
N LEU A 78 -7.56 -4.82 1.07
CA LEU A 78 -6.63 -5.95 1.21
C LEU A 78 -5.22 -5.47 0.87
N LEU A 79 -4.27 -5.72 1.76
CA LEU A 79 -2.89 -5.26 1.66
C LEU A 79 -1.98 -6.41 1.19
N LEU A 80 -1.40 -6.27 0.01
CA LEU A 80 -0.42 -7.20 -0.54
C LEU A 80 0.99 -6.69 -0.28
N HIS A 81 1.72 -7.40 0.58
CA HIS A 81 3.09 -7.04 0.94
C HIS A 81 4.10 -7.24 -0.20
N GLY A 82 5.23 -6.57 -0.07
CA GLY A 82 6.38 -6.68 -0.95
C GLY A 82 7.21 -7.95 -0.73
N GLY A 83 8.40 -7.93 -1.22
CA GLY A 83 9.34 -9.04 -1.26
C GLY A 83 9.59 -9.48 -2.71
N PRO A 84 9.15 -10.68 -3.16
CA PRO A 84 8.25 -11.72 -2.58
C PRO A 84 8.73 -12.31 -1.25
N GLY A 85 7.79 -12.96 -0.53
CA GLY A 85 8.13 -13.59 0.75
C GLY A 85 8.29 -12.62 1.92
N GLY A 86 7.88 -11.35 1.74
CA GLY A 86 7.77 -10.37 2.81
C GLY A 86 6.64 -10.69 3.78
N THR A 87 6.22 -9.70 4.60
CA THR A 87 5.20 -9.90 5.63
C THR A 87 4.30 -8.68 5.75
N HIS A 88 3.13 -8.86 6.38
CA HIS A 88 2.21 -7.75 6.70
C HIS A 88 2.85 -6.64 7.57
N GLU A 89 3.98 -6.91 8.22
CA GLU A 89 4.69 -5.93 9.07
C GLU A 89 5.15 -4.69 8.28
N GLU A 90 5.26 -4.81 6.94
CA GLU A 90 5.50 -3.69 6.02
C GLU A 90 4.47 -2.56 6.16
N PHE A 91 3.26 -2.89 6.58
CA PHE A 91 2.15 -1.95 6.73
C PHE A 91 1.93 -1.48 8.17
N GLY A 92 2.92 -1.66 9.06
CA GLY A 92 2.76 -1.42 10.49
C GLY A 92 2.37 0.01 10.89
N ASN A 93 2.54 1.01 10.03
CA ASN A 93 2.11 2.37 10.31
C ASN A 93 0.69 2.71 9.80
N PHE A 94 0.01 1.80 9.09
CA PHE A 94 -1.36 2.01 8.61
C PHE A 94 -2.35 2.19 9.77
N GLU A 95 -2.06 1.58 10.93
CA GLU A 95 -2.85 1.71 12.15
C GLU A 95 -2.96 3.16 12.67
N GLY A 96 -2.00 4.02 12.32
CA GLY A 96 -2.01 5.44 12.70
C GLY A 96 -2.89 6.32 11.82
N TYR A 97 -3.38 5.83 10.68
CA TYR A 97 -4.07 6.65 9.67
C TYR A 97 -5.46 6.13 9.30
N LEU A 98 -5.59 4.85 8.92
CA LEU A 98 -6.83 4.33 8.34
C LEU A 98 -8.00 4.24 9.34
N PRO A 99 -7.79 3.88 10.63
CA PRO A 99 -8.86 3.87 11.62
C PRO A 99 -9.56 5.22 11.81
N ASN A 100 -8.82 6.32 11.80
CA ASN A 100 -9.36 7.66 11.95
C ASN A 100 -10.32 8.05 10.80
N GLU A 101 -10.16 7.39 9.66
CA GLU A 101 -10.98 7.58 8.46
C GLU A 101 -12.01 6.47 8.26
N GLN A 102 -12.10 5.57 9.24
CA GLN A 102 -13.01 4.41 9.26
C GLN A 102 -12.83 3.49 8.06
N ILE A 103 -11.63 3.41 7.52
CA ILE A 103 -11.27 2.51 6.43
C ILE A 103 -10.88 1.16 7.04
N GLU A 104 -11.66 0.12 6.75
CA GLU A 104 -11.30 -1.26 7.11
C GLU A 104 -10.14 -1.72 6.23
N TYR A 105 -9.13 -2.35 6.83
CA TYR A 105 -8.03 -2.92 6.08
C TYR A 105 -7.66 -4.29 6.63
N ILE A 106 -7.06 -5.09 5.77
CA ILE A 106 -6.80 -6.50 6.04
C ILE A 106 -5.32 -6.77 5.73
N TYR A 107 -4.57 -7.09 6.77
CA TYR A 107 -3.25 -7.67 6.66
C TYR A 107 -3.34 -9.08 6.11
N TYR A 108 -2.38 -9.45 5.27
CA TYR A 108 -2.32 -10.76 4.65
C TYR A 108 -0.86 -11.16 4.45
N ASP A 109 -0.48 -12.31 4.99
CA ASP A 109 0.78 -12.96 4.66
C ASP A 109 0.52 -14.00 3.57
N GLN A 110 1.17 -13.85 2.41
CA GLN A 110 1.04 -14.78 1.28
C GLN A 110 1.63 -16.14 1.65
N LEU A 111 1.34 -17.19 0.90
CA LEU A 111 1.92 -18.52 1.11
C LEU A 111 3.47 -18.42 1.12
N ASP A 112 4.11 -19.20 1.96
CA ASP A 112 5.55 -19.13 2.25
C ASP A 112 6.02 -17.84 2.95
N SER A 113 5.09 -17.02 3.47
CA SER A 113 5.38 -15.82 4.27
C SER A 113 4.98 -16.02 5.72
N TYR A 114 5.83 -15.69 6.64
CA TYR A 114 5.78 -15.57 8.10
C TYR A 114 4.71 -16.41 8.83
N TYR A 115 3.48 -15.91 9.02
CA TYR A 115 2.41 -16.62 9.74
C TYR A 115 1.59 -17.57 8.87
N SER A 116 1.78 -17.54 7.57
CA SER A 116 1.18 -18.49 6.65
C SER A 116 1.93 -19.81 6.64
N ASP A 117 1.29 -20.87 6.15
CA ASP A 117 1.97 -22.15 5.92
C ASP A 117 3.15 -21.96 4.96
N GLN A 118 4.23 -22.70 5.19
CA GLN A 118 5.48 -22.57 4.44
C GLN A 118 5.87 -23.92 3.84
N PRO A 119 5.23 -24.35 2.73
CA PRO A 119 5.61 -25.58 2.03
C PRO A 119 7.03 -25.54 1.45
N ASN A 120 7.57 -24.36 1.18
CA ASN A 120 8.88 -24.13 0.54
C ASN A 120 9.03 -24.91 -0.77
N ASP A 121 7.95 -24.97 -1.56
CA ASP A 121 7.92 -25.62 -2.87
C ASP A 121 7.98 -24.57 -3.98
N SER A 122 9.13 -24.44 -4.64
CA SER A 122 9.36 -23.44 -5.69
C SER A 122 8.43 -23.59 -6.90
N THR A 123 7.76 -24.70 -7.07
CA THR A 123 6.75 -24.88 -8.13
C THR A 123 5.48 -24.06 -7.87
N LEU A 124 5.28 -23.59 -6.63
CA LEU A 124 4.21 -22.68 -6.24
C LEU A 124 4.62 -21.20 -6.33
N TRP A 125 5.91 -20.88 -6.51
CA TRP A 125 6.41 -19.51 -6.54
C TRP A 125 6.29 -18.92 -7.95
N THR A 126 5.04 -18.75 -8.38
CA THR A 126 4.70 -18.14 -9.69
C THR A 126 3.66 -17.04 -9.50
N THR A 127 3.70 -16.05 -10.38
CA THR A 127 2.74 -14.95 -10.36
C THR A 127 1.30 -15.47 -10.48
N GLU A 128 1.09 -16.44 -11.36
CA GLU A 128 -0.23 -17.06 -11.59
C GLU A 128 -0.77 -17.72 -10.32
N HIS A 129 0.09 -18.43 -9.57
CA HIS A 129 -0.31 -19.06 -8.31
C HIS A 129 -0.77 -18.00 -7.29
N PHE A 130 0.02 -16.95 -7.09
CA PHE A 130 -0.32 -15.90 -6.14
C PHE A 130 -1.56 -15.10 -6.53
N VAL A 131 -1.84 -14.92 -7.82
CA VAL A 131 -3.10 -14.32 -8.30
C VAL A 131 -4.30 -15.18 -7.91
N GLU A 132 -4.22 -16.50 -8.09
CA GLU A 132 -5.28 -17.43 -7.66
C GLU A 132 -5.42 -17.50 -6.14
N GLU A 133 -4.33 -17.36 -5.41
CA GLU A 133 -4.34 -17.29 -3.95
C GLU A 133 -5.11 -16.04 -3.48
N VAL A 134 -4.82 -14.85 -4.04
CA VAL A 134 -5.56 -13.61 -3.75
C VAL A 134 -7.05 -13.78 -4.04
N GLU A 135 -7.42 -14.43 -5.15
CA GLU A 135 -8.82 -14.68 -5.50
C GLU A 135 -9.52 -15.61 -4.49
N GLN A 136 -8.83 -16.61 -3.97
CA GLN A 136 -9.36 -17.49 -2.93
C GLN A 136 -9.52 -16.73 -1.59
N VAL A 137 -8.53 -15.90 -1.23
CA VAL A 137 -8.60 -15.02 -0.04
C VAL A 137 -9.75 -14.03 -0.17
N ARG A 138 -9.89 -13.37 -1.32
CA ARG A 138 -11.02 -12.47 -1.61
C ARG A 138 -12.37 -13.14 -1.36
N LYS A 139 -12.56 -14.35 -1.93
CA LYS A 139 -13.80 -15.12 -1.77
C LYS A 139 -14.08 -15.46 -0.31
N ALA A 140 -13.06 -15.95 0.40
CA ALA A 140 -13.18 -16.30 1.81
C ALA A 140 -13.52 -15.09 2.71
N LEU A 141 -13.03 -13.89 2.36
CA LEU A 141 -13.32 -12.64 3.05
C LEU A 141 -14.58 -11.92 2.55
N GLN A 142 -15.31 -12.50 1.57
CA GLN A 142 -16.51 -11.94 0.98
C GLN A 142 -16.30 -10.51 0.42
N LEU A 143 -15.12 -10.26 -0.15
CA LEU A 143 -14.80 -9.01 -0.82
C LEU A 143 -15.39 -9.01 -2.23
N ASN A 144 -15.91 -7.87 -2.69
CA ASN A 144 -16.53 -7.74 -4.01
C ASN A 144 -16.46 -6.30 -4.53
N LYS A 145 -16.93 -6.07 -5.74
CA LYS A 145 -16.87 -4.76 -6.42
C LYS A 145 -17.50 -3.58 -5.64
N ASP A 146 -18.32 -3.84 -4.62
CA ASP A 146 -18.97 -2.79 -3.84
C ASP A 146 -18.15 -2.36 -2.62
N ASN A 147 -17.12 -3.15 -2.25
CA ASN A 147 -16.32 -2.88 -1.05
C ASN A 147 -14.82 -3.16 -1.18
N PHE A 148 -14.36 -3.77 -2.26
CA PHE A 148 -13.00 -4.32 -2.35
C PHE A 148 -12.01 -3.36 -2.99
N TYR A 149 -11.09 -2.83 -2.19
CA TYR A 149 -9.90 -2.14 -2.64
C TYR A 149 -8.69 -3.06 -2.48
N LEU A 150 -7.85 -3.15 -3.51
CA LEU A 150 -6.63 -3.94 -3.50
C LEU A 150 -5.42 -2.99 -3.52
N LEU A 151 -4.59 -3.05 -2.49
CA LEU A 151 -3.35 -2.28 -2.41
C LEU A 151 -2.16 -3.24 -2.46
N GLY A 152 -1.27 -3.03 -3.41
CA GLY A 152 -0.02 -3.78 -3.52
C GLY A 152 1.20 -2.88 -3.42
N GLN A 153 2.11 -3.19 -2.48
CA GLN A 153 3.39 -2.51 -2.30
C GLN A 153 4.51 -3.35 -2.94
N SER A 154 5.38 -2.74 -3.76
CA SER A 154 6.53 -3.43 -4.35
C SER A 154 6.10 -4.69 -5.13
N TRP A 155 6.61 -5.90 -4.81
CA TRP A 155 6.11 -7.17 -5.37
C TRP A 155 4.58 -7.27 -5.27
N GLY A 156 3.98 -6.82 -4.16
CA GLY A 156 2.52 -6.75 -4.05
C GLY A 156 1.89 -5.89 -5.15
N GLY A 157 2.60 -4.90 -5.69
CA GLY A 157 2.17 -4.09 -6.84
C GLY A 157 2.16 -4.89 -8.15
N ILE A 158 3.15 -5.76 -8.39
CA ILE A 158 3.13 -6.74 -9.49
C ILE A 158 1.88 -7.60 -9.37
N LEU A 159 1.68 -8.19 -8.20
CA LEU A 159 0.56 -9.08 -7.91
C LEU A 159 -0.79 -8.37 -8.07
N ALA A 160 -0.90 -7.11 -7.63
CA ALA A 160 -2.10 -6.31 -7.77
C ALA A 160 -2.42 -5.98 -9.24
N MET A 161 -1.41 -5.67 -10.08
CA MET A 161 -1.60 -5.45 -11.51
C MET A 161 -2.05 -6.73 -12.22
N GLU A 162 -1.41 -7.86 -11.96
CA GLU A 162 -1.78 -9.15 -12.56
C GLU A 162 -3.19 -9.59 -12.11
N TYR A 163 -3.52 -9.37 -10.83
CA TYR A 163 -4.88 -9.61 -10.33
C TYR A 163 -5.90 -8.73 -11.07
N ALA A 164 -5.64 -7.46 -11.24
CA ALA A 164 -6.53 -6.54 -11.94
C ALA A 164 -6.72 -6.95 -13.40
N LEU A 165 -5.65 -7.29 -14.10
CA LEU A 165 -5.71 -7.75 -15.50
C LEU A 165 -6.56 -9.02 -15.69
N LYS A 166 -6.79 -9.80 -14.61
CA LYS A 166 -7.59 -11.02 -14.66
C LYS A 166 -8.95 -10.90 -14.00
N TYR A 167 -9.06 -10.15 -12.90
CA TYR A 167 -10.20 -10.17 -11.98
C TYR A 167 -10.73 -8.78 -11.60
N GLN A 168 -10.44 -7.72 -12.37
CA GLN A 168 -10.81 -6.35 -12.01
C GLN A 168 -12.32 -6.13 -11.80
N ASP A 169 -13.18 -6.97 -12.36
CA ASP A 169 -14.64 -6.90 -12.15
C ASP A 169 -15.05 -7.11 -10.68
N ASN A 170 -14.16 -7.64 -9.86
CA ASN A 170 -14.35 -7.79 -8.42
C ASN A 170 -13.86 -6.58 -7.61
N LEU A 171 -13.10 -5.67 -8.24
CA LEU A 171 -12.48 -4.53 -7.56
C LEU A 171 -13.39 -3.30 -7.58
N LYS A 172 -13.39 -2.57 -6.46
CA LYS A 172 -13.91 -1.20 -6.37
C LYS A 172 -12.83 -0.17 -6.68
N GLY A 173 -11.58 -0.47 -6.31
CA GLY A 173 -10.43 0.35 -6.62
C GLY A 173 -9.12 -0.43 -6.51
N LEU A 174 -8.13 -0.02 -7.29
CA LEU A 174 -6.78 -0.59 -7.33
C LEU A 174 -5.77 0.46 -6.85
N ILE A 175 -4.83 0.06 -6.01
CA ILE A 175 -3.72 0.91 -5.56
C ILE A 175 -2.40 0.18 -5.83
N ILE A 176 -1.58 0.76 -6.71
CA ILE A 176 -0.23 0.31 -7.03
C ILE A 176 0.73 1.23 -6.28
N SER A 177 1.44 0.68 -5.31
CA SER A 177 2.35 1.45 -4.46
C SER A 177 3.78 1.06 -4.73
N ASN A 178 4.58 2.03 -5.19
CA ASN A 178 6.01 1.92 -5.37
C ASN A 178 6.42 0.68 -6.19
N MET A 179 5.76 0.48 -7.36
CA MET A 179 6.12 -0.60 -8.31
C MET A 179 5.87 -0.21 -9.76
N MET A 180 6.87 -0.47 -10.61
CA MET A 180 6.81 -0.30 -12.05
C MET A 180 6.11 -1.48 -12.72
N ALA A 181 5.47 -1.26 -13.87
CA ALA A 181 4.82 -2.30 -14.68
C ALA A 181 5.80 -3.11 -15.54
N SER A 182 7.10 -2.95 -15.34
CA SER A 182 8.15 -3.60 -16.12
C SER A 182 9.42 -3.82 -15.28
N ALA A 183 9.76 -5.07 -15.01
CA ALA A 183 11.00 -5.45 -14.34
C ALA A 183 12.25 -5.08 -15.15
N PRO A 184 12.28 -5.21 -16.51
CA PRO A 184 13.38 -4.70 -17.31
C PRO A 184 13.60 -3.19 -17.13
N LYS A 185 12.53 -2.38 -17.09
CA LYS A 185 12.64 -0.93 -16.88
C LYS A 185 13.09 -0.59 -15.46
N TYR A 186 12.61 -1.30 -14.46
CA TYR A 186 13.11 -1.16 -13.09
C TYR A 186 14.62 -1.44 -13.02
N THR A 187 15.07 -2.55 -13.60
CA THR A 187 16.51 -2.91 -13.64
C THR A 187 17.32 -1.89 -14.43
N GLN A 188 16.80 -1.37 -15.53
CA GLN A 188 17.42 -0.30 -16.29
C GLN A 188 17.59 0.96 -15.46
N TYR A 189 16.54 1.43 -14.77
CA TYR A 189 16.58 2.61 -13.92
C TYR A 189 17.60 2.48 -12.78
N ALA A 190 17.62 1.33 -12.11
CA ALA A 190 18.60 1.04 -11.06
C ALA A 190 20.04 1.16 -11.58
N ASN A 191 20.34 0.60 -12.75
CA ASN A 191 21.70 0.54 -13.30
C ASN A 191 22.15 1.82 -14.01
N GLU A 192 21.25 2.49 -14.73
CA GLU A 192 21.62 3.63 -15.60
C GLU A 192 21.39 4.98 -14.92
N VAL A 193 20.50 5.05 -13.92
CA VAL A 193 20.16 6.31 -13.24
C VAL A 193 20.64 6.31 -11.79
N LEU A 194 20.28 5.32 -10.99
CA LEU A 194 20.59 5.32 -9.56
C LEU A 194 22.03 4.85 -9.27
N GLY A 195 22.51 3.84 -9.99
CA GLY A 195 23.88 3.33 -9.85
C GLY A 195 24.92 4.42 -10.01
N PRO A 196 24.90 5.23 -11.11
CA PRO A 196 25.85 6.31 -11.32
C PRO A 196 25.83 7.42 -10.25
N GLN A 197 24.83 7.48 -9.38
CA GLN A 197 24.77 8.41 -8.24
C GLN A 197 25.54 7.90 -7.01
N MET A 198 25.96 6.63 -7.00
CA MET A 198 26.83 6.10 -5.96
C MET A 198 28.28 6.54 -6.17
N ASP A 199 29.09 6.39 -5.12
CA ASP A 199 30.54 6.46 -5.28
C ASP A 199 31.00 5.41 -6.32
N PRO A 200 31.82 5.79 -7.32
CA PRO A 200 32.23 4.88 -8.39
C PRO A 200 32.95 3.62 -7.89
N THR A 201 33.71 3.71 -6.80
CA THR A 201 34.43 2.56 -6.21
C THR A 201 33.45 1.59 -5.55
N VAL A 202 32.42 2.13 -4.90
CA VAL A 202 31.35 1.32 -4.28
C VAL A 202 30.56 0.60 -5.37
N LEU A 203 30.12 1.32 -6.40
CA LEU A 203 29.38 0.73 -7.52
C LEU A 203 30.20 -0.37 -8.21
N GLN A 204 31.49 -0.11 -8.47
CA GLN A 204 32.37 -1.11 -9.07
C GLN A 204 32.46 -2.37 -8.19
N SER A 205 32.66 -2.21 -6.87
CA SER A 205 32.74 -3.35 -5.96
C SER A 205 31.46 -4.17 -5.95
N ILE A 206 30.27 -3.53 -5.94
CA ILE A 206 28.98 -4.21 -6.05
C ILE A 206 28.91 -5.00 -7.37
N LYS A 207 29.23 -4.37 -8.50
CA LYS A 207 29.19 -5.02 -9.82
C LYS A 207 30.15 -6.18 -9.96
N GLU A 208 31.35 -6.09 -9.38
CA GLU A 208 32.31 -7.19 -9.35
C GLU A 208 31.79 -8.39 -8.56
N MET A 209 31.15 -8.17 -7.40
CA MET A 209 30.52 -9.25 -6.61
C MET A 209 29.36 -9.88 -7.39
N GLU A 210 28.48 -9.08 -8.02
CA GLU A 210 27.39 -9.57 -8.87
C GLU A 210 27.91 -10.43 -10.04
N ALA A 211 28.95 -9.97 -10.75
CA ALA A 211 29.55 -10.70 -11.86
C ALA A 211 30.18 -12.04 -11.43
N ASN A 212 30.68 -12.12 -10.21
CA ASN A 212 31.26 -13.32 -9.63
C ASN A 212 30.23 -14.21 -8.87
N ASN A 213 28.93 -13.81 -8.86
CA ASN A 213 27.87 -14.45 -8.05
C ASN A 213 28.22 -14.52 -6.55
N ASP A 214 28.97 -13.55 -6.04
CA ASP A 214 29.41 -13.44 -4.64
C ASP A 214 28.38 -12.73 -3.76
N PHE A 215 27.10 -13.15 -3.85
CA PHE A 215 25.98 -12.53 -3.15
C PHE A 215 25.93 -12.86 -1.67
N VAL A 216 26.62 -13.95 -1.24
CA VAL A 216 26.67 -14.37 0.18
C VAL A 216 27.73 -13.59 0.96
N ASN A 217 28.55 -12.80 0.29
CA ASN A 217 29.57 -11.98 0.92
C ASN A 217 28.89 -10.89 1.78
N PRO A 218 29.16 -10.82 3.09
CA PRO A 218 28.58 -9.79 3.96
C PRO A 218 28.83 -8.36 3.46
N LYS A 219 29.96 -8.14 2.76
CA LYS A 219 30.31 -6.85 2.18
C LYS A 219 29.33 -6.38 1.10
N TYR A 220 28.75 -7.32 0.34
CA TYR A 220 27.73 -7.01 -0.66
C TYR A 220 26.51 -6.33 -0.03
N ASN A 221 25.93 -6.96 1.01
CA ASN A 221 24.78 -6.39 1.73
C ASN A 221 25.14 -5.11 2.49
N GLU A 222 26.36 -5.01 3.06
CA GLU A 222 26.82 -3.81 3.73
C GLU A 222 26.87 -2.61 2.77
N LEU A 223 27.51 -2.78 1.59
CA LEU A 223 27.62 -1.72 0.60
C LEU A 223 26.25 -1.28 0.08
N LEU A 224 25.36 -2.21 -0.25
CA LEU A 224 24.01 -1.90 -0.67
C LEU A 224 23.23 -1.17 0.42
N THR A 225 23.30 -1.64 1.65
CA THR A 225 22.59 -1.02 2.76
C THR A 225 23.05 0.41 2.99
N GLN A 226 24.36 0.64 3.07
CA GLN A 226 24.92 1.96 3.37
C GLN A 226 24.78 2.96 2.22
N HIS A 227 24.91 2.52 0.98
CA HIS A 227 25.04 3.41 -0.17
C HIS A 227 23.82 3.45 -1.08
N TYR A 228 22.89 2.47 -0.95
CA TYR A 228 21.69 2.37 -1.77
C TYR A 228 20.40 2.32 -0.93
N TYR A 229 20.27 1.39 0.02
CA TYR A 229 19.01 1.23 0.75
C TYR A 229 18.67 2.42 1.64
N THR A 230 19.64 3.03 2.31
CA THR A 230 19.45 4.25 3.10
C THR A 230 19.10 5.49 2.26
N LYS A 231 19.12 5.39 0.94
CA LYS A 231 18.76 6.47 0.00
C LYS A 231 17.48 6.20 -0.75
N HIS A 232 17.24 4.91 -1.11
CA HIS A 232 16.21 4.55 -2.08
C HIS A 232 15.16 3.56 -1.53
N ILE A 233 15.45 2.83 -0.44
CA ILE A 233 14.46 1.97 0.25
C ILE A 233 13.80 2.73 1.40
N MET A 234 14.58 3.27 2.31
CA MET A 234 14.10 4.15 3.38
C MET A 234 15.17 5.21 3.70
N ARG A 235 14.80 6.48 3.58
CA ARG A 235 15.71 7.63 3.69
C ARG A 235 16.04 7.99 5.13
N LYS A 236 16.49 7.00 5.89
CA LYS A 236 16.92 7.12 7.30
C LYS A 236 18.13 6.22 7.52
N PRO A 237 18.99 6.56 8.50
CA PRO A 237 19.98 5.61 9.00
C PRO A 237 19.27 4.32 9.47
N VAL A 238 19.92 3.17 9.29
CA VAL A 238 19.32 1.86 9.59
C VAL A 238 18.83 1.77 11.05
N GLU A 239 19.57 2.40 11.99
CA GLU A 239 19.25 2.43 13.41
C GLU A 239 17.93 3.18 13.70
N ALA A 240 17.51 4.04 12.79
CA ALA A 240 16.26 4.82 12.88
C ALA A 240 15.09 4.17 12.10
N TRP A 241 15.30 2.99 11.52
CA TRP A 241 14.23 2.30 10.82
C TRP A 241 13.16 1.82 11.82
N PRO A 242 11.87 1.95 11.50
CA PRO A 242 10.78 1.51 12.36
C PRO A 242 10.89 0.03 12.73
N LYS A 243 10.44 -0.31 13.94
CA LYS A 243 10.44 -1.71 14.40
C LYS A 243 9.73 -2.65 13.43
N SER A 244 8.60 -2.24 12.86
CA SER A 244 7.85 -3.05 11.90
C SER A 244 8.66 -3.36 10.65
N ILE A 245 9.45 -2.42 10.14
CA ILE A 245 10.33 -2.64 8.99
C ILE A 245 11.51 -3.54 9.34
N ASN A 246 12.11 -3.38 10.52
CA ASN A 246 13.14 -4.31 10.98
C ASN A 246 12.60 -5.74 11.13
N LEU A 247 11.35 -5.89 11.58
CA LEU A 247 10.68 -7.19 11.68
C LEU A 247 10.34 -7.75 10.29
N PHE A 248 9.85 -6.93 9.37
CA PHE A 248 9.63 -7.31 7.97
C PHE A 248 10.88 -7.95 7.34
N PHE A 249 12.05 -7.29 7.42
CA PHE A 249 13.30 -7.84 6.90
C PHE A 249 13.77 -9.08 7.66
N LYS A 250 13.51 -9.14 8.97
CA LYS A 250 13.85 -10.32 9.79
C LYS A 250 13.03 -11.56 9.43
N HIS A 251 11.76 -11.37 9.11
CA HIS A 251 10.81 -12.46 8.86
C HIS A 251 10.62 -12.75 7.37
N LEU A 252 11.23 -11.95 6.50
CA LEU A 252 11.22 -12.20 5.06
C LEU A 252 11.79 -13.59 4.75
N ASN A 253 11.08 -14.39 3.93
CA ASN A 253 11.55 -15.68 3.47
C ASN A 253 12.61 -15.49 2.35
N PRO A 254 13.90 -15.73 2.62
CA PRO A 254 14.95 -15.46 1.64
C PRO A 254 14.91 -16.42 0.44
N ASN A 255 14.31 -17.60 0.58
CA ASN A 255 14.29 -18.58 -0.51
C ASN A 255 13.41 -18.10 -1.65
N ILE A 256 12.18 -17.71 -1.35
CA ILE A 256 11.24 -17.18 -2.36
C ILE A 256 11.72 -15.82 -2.88
N TYR A 257 12.25 -14.97 -2.00
CA TYR A 257 12.78 -13.66 -2.39
C TYR A 257 13.87 -13.82 -3.46
N VAL A 258 14.91 -14.59 -3.17
CA VAL A 258 16.03 -14.81 -4.11
C VAL A 258 15.57 -15.49 -5.40
N TYR A 259 14.65 -16.45 -5.31
CA TYR A 259 14.13 -17.16 -6.47
C TYR A 259 13.35 -16.26 -7.43
N MET A 260 12.52 -15.37 -6.91
CA MET A 260 11.63 -14.53 -7.74
C MET A 260 12.22 -13.15 -8.05
N GLN A 261 12.75 -12.44 -7.04
CA GLN A 261 13.28 -11.07 -7.15
C GLN A 261 14.77 -11.03 -7.52
N GLY A 262 15.56 -11.95 -6.95
CA GLY A 262 17.01 -11.91 -7.01
C GLY A 262 17.64 -11.55 -5.66
N HIS A 263 18.91 -11.15 -5.67
CA HIS A 263 19.67 -11.00 -4.44
C HIS A 263 19.60 -9.63 -3.79
N SER A 264 19.00 -8.63 -4.45
CA SER A 264 18.95 -7.25 -3.95
C SER A 264 17.86 -6.42 -4.60
N GLU A 265 17.63 -5.23 -4.04
CA GLU A 265 16.77 -4.18 -4.63
C GLU A 265 17.54 -3.30 -5.65
N PHE A 266 18.73 -3.70 -6.08
CA PHE A 266 19.48 -3.03 -7.14
C PHE A 266 19.13 -3.60 -8.53
N GLY A 267 17.86 -3.85 -8.76
CA GLY A 267 17.29 -4.46 -9.95
C GLY A 267 17.11 -5.98 -9.83
N MET A 268 16.35 -6.55 -10.75
CA MET A 268 16.11 -7.99 -10.84
C MET A 268 17.16 -8.61 -11.74
N THR A 269 18.09 -9.37 -11.17
CA THR A 269 19.26 -9.90 -11.86
C THR A 269 19.39 -11.43 -11.76
N GLY A 270 20.36 -11.99 -12.45
CA GLY A 270 20.67 -13.42 -12.40
C GLY A 270 19.53 -14.30 -12.93
N ASN A 271 19.14 -15.27 -12.13
CA ASN A 271 18.10 -16.26 -12.46
C ASN A 271 16.72 -15.90 -11.84
N ALA A 272 16.53 -14.68 -11.39
CA ALA A 272 15.25 -14.21 -10.86
C ALA A 272 14.12 -14.47 -11.87
N THR A 273 13.04 -15.13 -11.42
CA THR A 273 11.96 -15.52 -12.34
C THR A 273 11.15 -14.32 -12.83
N LEU A 274 11.13 -13.22 -12.06
CA LEU A 274 10.43 -11.98 -12.42
C LEU A 274 11.24 -11.06 -13.35
N LYS A 275 12.51 -11.33 -13.63
CA LYS A 275 13.39 -10.41 -14.36
C LYS A 275 12.91 -9.96 -15.74
N ASN A 276 12.04 -10.74 -16.38
CA ASN A 276 11.48 -10.43 -17.69
C ASN A 276 9.98 -10.07 -17.62
N TRP A 277 9.43 -9.95 -16.39
CA TRP A 277 8.03 -9.59 -16.22
C TRP A 277 7.77 -8.18 -16.73
N ASP A 278 6.76 -8.03 -17.59
CA ASP A 278 6.39 -6.76 -18.19
C ASP A 278 4.92 -6.77 -18.62
N VAL A 279 4.11 -5.92 -18.00
CA VAL A 279 2.70 -5.71 -18.36
C VAL A 279 2.43 -4.28 -18.82
N SER A 280 3.47 -3.52 -19.11
CA SER A 280 3.38 -2.10 -19.49
C SER A 280 2.48 -1.84 -20.69
N ASN A 281 2.46 -2.75 -21.67
CA ASN A 281 1.61 -2.68 -22.86
C ASN A 281 0.16 -3.13 -22.62
N ARG A 282 -0.17 -3.55 -21.39
CA ARG A 282 -1.50 -4.04 -20.98
C ARG A 282 -2.19 -3.11 -19.97
N LEU A 283 -1.55 -2.03 -19.54
CA LEU A 283 -2.10 -1.11 -18.55
C LEU A 283 -3.44 -0.51 -19.00
N GLN A 284 -3.63 -0.27 -20.32
CA GLN A 284 -4.90 0.21 -20.86
C GLN A 284 -6.06 -0.79 -20.74
N GLU A 285 -5.80 -2.06 -20.43
CA GLU A 285 -6.84 -3.05 -20.14
C GLU A 285 -7.46 -2.85 -18.75
N ILE A 286 -6.77 -2.13 -17.86
CA ILE A 286 -7.24 -1.83 -16.50
C ILE A 286 -8.23 -0.67 -16.57
N THR A 287 -9.49 -0.95 -16.22
CA THR A 287 -10.60 0.01 -16.28
C THR A 287 -11.10 0.44 -14.91
N VAL A 288 -10.78 -0.31 -13.85
CA VAL A 288 -11.14 0.04 -12.47
C VAL A 288 -10.42 1.32 -12.04
N PRO A 289 -11.04 2.19 -11.22
CA PRO A 289 -10.34 3.33 -10.62
C PRO A 289 -9.00 2.91 -10.01
N THR A 290 -7.92 3.54 -10.43
CA THR A 290 -6.56 3.13 -10.07
C THR A 290 -5.75 4.31 -9.54
N LEU A 291 -5.12 4.13 -8.38
CA LEU A 291 -4.11 5.04 -7.83
C LEU A 291 -2.71 4.43 -8.01
N VAL A 292 -1.79 5.20 -8.58
CA VAL A 292 -0.36 4.88 -8.61
C VAL A 292 0.36 5.80 -7.61
N LEU A 293 0.88 5.22 -6.54
CA LEU A 293 1.69 5.90 -5.55
C LEU A 293 3.17 5.69 -5.89
N GLY A 294 3.93 6.77 -5.93
CA GLY A 294 5.36 6.75 -6.18
C GLY A 294 6.11 7.68 -5.24
N ALA A 295 7.44 7.67 -5.34
CA ALA A 295 8.26 8.53 -4.53
C ALA A 295 9.47 9.06 -5.31
N LYS A 296 9.87 10.29 -4.99
CA LYS A 296 10.94 11.01 -5.69
C LYS A 296 12.29 10.31 -5.65
N TYR A 297 12.56 9.57 -4.58
CA TYR A 297 13.87 8.95 -4.33
C TYR A 297 13.78 7.41 -4.31
N ASP A 298 12.72 6.87 -4.90
CA ASP A 298 12.43 5.45 -4.97
C ASP A 298 13.48 4.68 -5.81
N THR A 299 13.51 3.37 -5.64
CA THR A 299 14.12 2.43 -6.58
C THR A 299 13.31 2.34 -7.88
N MET A 300 12.06 2.77 -7.87
CA MET A 300 11.17 2.87 -9.02
C MET A 300 11.22 4.28 -9.62
N ASP A 301 11.30 4.38 -10.94
CA ASP A 301 11.33 5.67 -11.64
C ASP A 301 10.02 6.44 -11.41
N PRO A 302 10.05 7.63 -10.75
CA PRO A 302 8.85 8.41 -10.46
C PRO A 302 8.13 8.90 -11.71
N ASP A 303 8.86 9.20 -12.78
CA ASP A 303 8.25 9.62 -14.06
C ASP A 303 7.57 8.45 -14.75
N TYR A 304 8.13 7.24 -14.65
CA TYR A 304 7.50 6.03 -15.14
C TYR A 304 6.22 5.70 -14.36
N LEU A 305 6.23 5.85 -13.03
CA LEU A 305 5.03 5.63 -12.21
C LEU A 305 3.90 6.62 -12.54
N LYS A 306 4.24 7.87 -12.80
CA LYS A 306 3.27 8.85 -13.29
C LYS A 306 2.73 8.45 -14.67
N TRP A 307 3.62 8.06 -15.60
CA TRP A 307 3.23 7.55 -16.90
C TRP A 307 2.28 6.33 -16.79
N MET A 308 2.51 5.39 -15.86
CA MET A 308 1.60 4.26 -15.65
C MET A 308 0.18 4.73 -15.32
N ALA A 309 0.03 5.75 -14.49
CA ALA A 309 -1.30 6.31 -14.17
C ALA A 309 -1.99 6.91 -15.41
N ASP A 310 -1.22 7.46 -16.34
CA ASP A 310 -1.74 8.00 -17.60
C ASP A 310 -2.10 6.88 -18.61
N GLN A 311 -1.59 5.65 -18.43
CA GLN A 311 -1.89 4.51 -19.31
C GLN A 311 -3.15 3.74 -18.91
N VAL A 312 -3.50 3.70 -17.62
CA VAL A 312 -4.74 3.06 -17.17
C VAL A 312 -5.93 3.97 -17.47
N GLN A 313 -7.10 3.39 -17.79
CA GLN A 313 -8.25 4.19 -18.26
C GLN A 313 -8.76 5.19 -17.21
N ASN A 314 -8.70 4.84 -15.94
CA ASN A 314 -9.15 5.66 -14.82
C ASN A 314 -8.01 5.77 -13.78
N GLY A 315 -6.94 6.45 -14.16
CA GLY A 315 -5.72 6.55 -13.37
C GLY A 315 -5.53 7.90 -12.67
N ARG A 316 -4.95 7.85 -11.47
CA ARG A 316 -4.44 9.00 -10.71
C ARG A 316 -3.07 8.67 -10.17
N SER A 317 -2.14 9.62 -10.19
CA SER A 317 -0.82 9.46 -9.57
C SER A 317 -0.64 10.40 -8.38
N VAL A 318 0.11 9.94 -7.38
CA VAL A 318 0.61 10.75 -6.27
C VAL A 318 2.09 10.43 -6.08
N THR A 319 2.93 11.46 -6.06
CA THR A 319 4.36 11.33 -5.83
C THR A 319 4.72 11.97 -4.49
N THR A 320 5.31 11.19 -3.59
CA THR A 320 5.81 11.63 -2.28
C THR A 320 7.25 12.14 -2.38
N ASN A 321 7.73 12.82 -1.33
CA ASN A 321 9.17 13.14 -1.19
C ASN A 321 9.96 12.02 -0.50
N GLY A 322 9.39 10.84 -0.40
CA GLY A 322 9.99 9.64 0.20
C GLY A 322 10.82 8.82 -0.78
N SER A 323 11.00 7.56 -0.42
CA SER A 323 11.66 6.51 -1.20
C SER A 323 10.75 5.28 -1.33
N HIS A 324 11.27 4.08 -1.51
CA HIS A 324 10.49 2.85 -1.73
C HIS A 324 9.46 2.57 -0.62
N LEU A 325 9.82 2.83 0.64
CA LEU A 325 8.92 2.76 1.78
C LEU A 325 8.32 4.14 2.09
N SER A 326 7.70 4.75 1.08
CA SER A 326 7.20 6.12 1.11
C SER A 326 6.14 6.37 2.18
N GLN A 327 5.39 5.34 2.58
CA GLN A 327 4.46 5.37 3.70
C GLN A 327 5.13 5.70 5.06
N PHE A 328 6.45 5.48 5.18
CA PHE A 328 7.24 5.84 6.37
C PHE A 328 8.08 7.10 6.19
N ASP A 329 8.53 7.39 4.97
CA ASP A 329 9.39 8.55 4.69
C ASP A 329 8.59 9.85 4.55
N ASP A 330 7.44 9.79 3.90
CA ASP A 330 6.52 10.91 3.73
C ASP A 330 5.06 10.48 3.96
N PRO A 331 4.74 10.05 5.20
CA PRO A 331 3.43 9.49 5.52
C PRO A 331 2.30 10.50 5.29
N LYS A 332 2.57 11.79 5.44
CA LYS A 332 1.56 12.83 5.27
C LYS A 332 1.03 12.86 3.83
N VAL A 333 1.91 12.87 2.84
CA VAL A 333 1.50 12.92 1.42
C VAL A 333 0.96 11.56 1.00
N TYR A 334 1.61 10.47 1.42
CA TYR A 334 1.19 9.11 1.10
C TYR A 334 -0.25 8.82 1.54
N PHE A 335 -0.54 8.99 2.83
CA PHE A 335 -1.87 8.68 3.37
C PHE A 335 -2.93 9.70 2.94
N ALA A 336 -2.57 10.98 2.76
CA ALA A 336 -3.52 11.94 2.19
C ALA A 336 -3.96 11.54 0.78
N GLY A 337 -3.03 11.12 -0.07
CA GLY A 337 -3.33 10.64 -1.43
C GLY A 337 -4.16 9.36 -1.43
N LEU A 338 -3.76 8.37 -0.63
CA LEU A 338 -4.46 7.09 -0.48
C LEU A 338 -5.91 7.28 0.03
N ILE A 339 -6.08 8.02 1.12
CA ILE A 339 -7.38 8.24 1.75
C ILE A 339 -8.30 9.04 0.82
N GLN A 340 -7.78 10.09 0.18
CA GLN A 340 -8.56 10.89 -0.75
C GLN A 340 -9.03 10.05 -1.96
N PHE A 341 -8.16 9.21 -2.52
CA PHE A 341 -8.52 8.29 -3.60
C PHE A 341 -9.67 7.36 -3.19
N ILE A 342 -9.54 6.69 -2.04
CA ILE A 342 -10.56 5.77 -1.53
C ILE A 342 -11.90 6.48 -1.34
N LYS A 343 -11.90 7.69 -0.75
CA LYS A 343 -13.10 8.49 -0.55
C LYS A 343 -13.74 8.96 -1.86
N ASP A 344 -12.93 9.40 -2.81
CA ASP A 344 -13.43 9.83 -4.13
C ASP A 344 -14.11 8.67 -4.87
N VAL A 345 -13.52 7.48 -4.81
CA VAL A 345 -14.11 6.27 -5.42
C VAL A 345 -15.38 5.87 -4.70
N ASP A 346 -15.38 5.86 -3.35
CA ASP A 346 -16.55 5.45 -2.55
C ASP A 346 -17.75 6.37 -2.76
N THR A 347 -17.52 7.67 -2.93
CA THR A 347 -18.57 8.69 -3.14
C THR A 347 -18.93 8.90 -4.61
N GLY A 348 -18.23 8.26 -5.55
CA GLY A 348 -18.41 8.49 -6.99
C GLY A 348 -17.83 9.82 -7.49
N ALA A 349 -16.99 10.47 -6.70
CA ALA A 349 -16.31 11.73 -7.06
C ALA A 349 -14.99 11.54 -7.81
N PHE A 350 -14.53 10.29 -7.95
CA PHE A 350 -13.31 9.98 -8.68
C PHE A 350 -13.47 10.31 -10.18
N LYS A 351 -12.54 11.10 -10.71
CA LYS A 351 -12.50 11.54 -12.12
C LYS A 351 -11.09 11.39 -12.65
#